data_c5d758c45ec980fb4a67d61c38a53e5a
#
_entry.id   c5d758c45ec980fb4a67d61c38a53e5a
#
_cell.length_a   1.000
_cell.length_b   1.000
_cell.length_c   1.000
_cell.angle_alpha   90.00
_cell.angle_beta   90.00
_cell.angle_gamma   90.00
#
_symmetry.space_group_name_H-M   'P 1'
#
loop_
_entity.id
_entity.type
_entity.pdbx_description
1 polymer ?
#
loop_
_entity_poly.entity_id
_entity_poly.type
_entity_poly.pdbx_seq_one_letter_code
_entity_poly.pdbx_strand_id
1 'polypeptide(L)'
;MIQFIAVYLCIVPAWPIALAVPVTPGTLTFLGNGYNILFGNPEGDLRTGSGDPGLLITRKIFDFSYDDKKMSLDGRYTVPDQVIMSSRESCRPSVTTAVFEGTKSYQDELKHYVKQLGNSGTTLSGYEFSKSEKYVVTSQSTNVRHHVFFDEVTTCNFGRARYVTELAFTDRFPLSRDFVASACALPTTFDLVEYMRFLDTWGTHIVSEMDIGTKTIKRSQTDYKTLVKFARTIAEHYSANGESISLDMASLRGRLRTEPALFDVLVETLTLGDATRAEPLSLELIGIGEVFDIDYWQLMDRYVSEGLCPAGGDENLNSKRANLVRAMEAYPGWHNAQKSLNPVVQTAITWPVGTYSLPMTNGMSGCPNSAFFWQTGRRFQDTQDLFASNDWSDPCHLMGPYARNNVQQNFCSKTDAVVSEGDTPEWDAGEYCIFKKGSCPSGFSEGWIKWDDQDALNGNTQSGVLPDGVYDHNTLIYYCCREDGDPITPILLPTQDPFFLFRKNDVCQAVQAMSLIEEWFKWDGEDNFVDFTRYYGGSHPYVDSRDDDHKIYYCYYY
;
A
#
# COMPACT_ATOMS: atom_id res chain seq x y z
N MET A 1 30.40 37.15 82.31
CA MET A 1 30.02 37.48 80.89
C MET A 1 29.41 36.22 80.34
N ILE A 2 28.07 36.14 80.42
CA ILE A 2 27.29 34.96 79.99
C ILE A 2 26.63 35.35 78.65
N GLN A 3 27.05 34.66 77.55
CA GLN A 3 26.47 34.85 76.23
C GLN A 3 25.22 33.96 76.09
N PHE A 4 24.06 34.59 75.88
CA PHE A 4 22.83 33.90 75.50
C PHE A 4 22.84 33.62 73.99
N ILE A 5 22.80 32.35 73.63
CA ILE A 5 22.56 31.93 72.26
C ILE A 5 21.04 31.82 72.05
N ALA A 6 20.48 32.71 71.24
CA ALA A 6 19.07 32.64 70.82
C ALA A 6 18.96 31.67 69.62
N VAL A 7 18.29 30.52 69.85
CA VAL A 7 17.92 29.59 68.80
C VAL A 7 16.64 30.06 68.14
N TYR A 8 16.73 30.55 66.90
CA TYR A 8 15.56 30.83 66.05
C TYR A 8 15.03 29.52 65.47
N LEU A 9 13.88 29.04 65.98
CA LEU A 9 13.09 28.01 65.29
C LEU A 9 12.39 28.65 64.08
N CYS A 10 12.89 28.33 62.86
CA CYS A 10 12.14 28.62 61.63
C CYS A 10 10.95 27.65 61.54
N ILE A 11 9.77 28.14 61.89
CA ILE A 11 8.50 27.46 61.57
C ILE A 11 8.26 27.66 60.06
N VAL A 12 8.55 26.64 59.26
CA VAL A 12 8.15 26.62 57.85
C VAL A 12 6.64 26.35 57.83
N PRO A 13 5.81 27.25 57.28
CA PRO A 13 4.38 26.96 57.15
C PRO A 13 4.23 25.77 56.21
N ALA A 14 3.66 24.66 56.73
CA ALA A 14 3.19 23.59 55.92
C ALA A 14 2.06 24.11 55.03
N TRP A 15 2.37 24.32 53.77
CA TRP A 15 1.32 24.58 52.78
C TRP A 15 0.47 23.32 52.69
N PRO A 16 -0.88 23.45 52.73
CA PRO A 16 -1.74 22.33 52.52
C PRO A 16 -1.45 21.80 51.12
N ILE A 17 -0.98 20.54 51.02
CA ILE A 17 -0.96 19.82 49.77
C ILE A 17 -2.42 19.72 49.36
N ALA A 18 -2.84 20.54 48.44
CA ALA A 18 -4.15 20.42 47.80
C ALA A 18 -4.15 19.06 47.13
N LEU A 19 -4.84 18.08 47.74
CA LEU A 19 -5.14 16.82 47.12
C LEU A 19 -5.91 17.16 45.82
N ALA A 20 -5.26 16.94 44.68
CA ALA A 20 -5.90 17.15 43.39
C ALA A 20 -7.19 16.32 43.35
N VAL A 21 -8.32 16.98 43.09
CA VAL A 21 -9.61 16.27 42.94
C VAL A 21 -9.44 15.31 41.76
N PRO A 22 -9.74 14.01 41.97
CA PRO A 22 -9.62 13.05 40.89
C PRO A 22 -10.52 13.45 39.72
N VAL A 23 -9.96 13.43 38.51
CA VAL A 23 -10.65 13.83 37.28
C VAL A 23 -10.96 12.57 36.47
N THR A 24 -12.14 12.49 35.88
CA THR A 24 -12.49 11.45 34.92
C THR A 24 -11.84 11.79 33.57
N PRO A 25 -10.96 10.95 33.00
CA PRO A 25 -10.48 11.16 31.64
C PRO A 25 -11.66 11.19 30.66
N GLY A 26 -11.77 12.24 29.85
CA GLY A 26 -12.86 12.39 28.87
C GLY A 26 -12.92 11.22 27.88
N THR A 27 -11.78 10.59 27.59
CA THR A 27 -11.65 9.38 26.75
C THR A 27 -12.36 8.15 27.30
N LEU A 28 -12.60 8.05 28.63
CA LEU A 28 -13.35 6.91 29.18
C LEU A 28 -14.81 6.87 28.70
N THR A 29 -15.32 8.00 28.20
CA THR A 29 -16.67 8.06 27.60
C THR A 29 -16.74 7.27 26.29
N PHE A 30 -15.63 6.86 25.70
CA PHE A 30 -15.60 6.05 24.47
C PHE A 30 -15.83 4.56 24.74
N LEU A 31 -15.55 4.08 25.95
CA LEU A 31 -15.87 2.70 26.32
C LEU A 31 -17.37 2.45 26.23
N GLY A 32 -17.76 1.32 25.68
CA GLY A 32 -19.15 0.95 25.49
C GLY A 32 -19.87 1.72 24.39
N ASN A 33 -19.17 2.56 23.62
CA ASN A 33 -19.72 3.24 22.47
C ASN A 33 -19.55 2.41 21.20
N GLY A 34 -20.44 2.66 20.24
CA GLY A 34 -20.34 2.07 18.92
C GLY A 34 -19.15 2.59 18.14
N TYR A 35 -18.56 1.72 17.32
CA TYR A 35 -17.46 2.01 16.43
C TYR A 35 -17.76 1.49 15.02
N ASN A 36 -17.58 2.32 14.01
CA ASN A 36 -17.74 1.91 12.62
C ASN A 36 -16.38 1.64 11.99
N ILE A 37 -16.06 0.36 11.78
CA ILE A 37 -14.74 -0.08 11.31
C ILE A 37 -14.42 0.37 9.87
N LEU A 38 -15.43 0.65 9.03
CA LEU A 38 -15.17 1.15 7.68
C LEU A 38 -14.74 2.62 7.67
N PHE A 39 -15.33 3.44 8.57
CA PHE A 39 -15.13 4.88 8.62
C PHE A 39 -14.12 5.31 9.67
N GLY A 40 -13.80 4.43 10.61
CA GLY A 40 -12.80 4.69 11.63
C GLY A 40 -11.41 4.88 11.06
N ASN A 41 -10.58 5.63 11.79
CA ASN A 41 -9.16 5.74 11.51
C ASN A 41 -8.43 6.19 12.77
N PRO A 42 -7.54 5.36 13.33
CA PRO A 42 -6.84 5.68 14.58
C PRO A 42 -5.83 6.83 14.46
N GLU A 43 -5.60 7.36 13.28
CA GLU A 43 -4.82 8.59 13.08
C GLU A 43 -5.68 9.86 13.17
N GLY A 44 -7.00 9.72 13.25
CA GLY A 44 -7.93 10.83 13.33
C GLY A 44 -8.45 11.31 11.99
N ASP A 45 -9.26 12.37 12.04
CA ASP A 45 -9.91 12.99 10.88
C ASP A 45 -9.13 14.22 10.42
N LEU A 46 -8.87 14.30 9.12
CA LEU A 46 -8.20 15.46 8.49
C LEU A 46 -9.00 16.76 8.60
N ARG A 47 -10.33 16.69 8.62
CA ARG A 47 -11.20 17.88 8.67
C ARG A 47 -11.36 18.44 10.06
N THR A 48 -11.48 17.59 11.05
CA THR A 48 -11.76 17.99 12.43
C THR A 48 -10.50 18.11 13.26
N GLY A 49 -9.39 17.50 12.83
CA GLY A 49 -8.14 17.41 13.60
C GLY A 49 -8.31 16.67 14.92
N SER A 50 -9.42 15.95 15.09
CA SER A 50 -9.80 15.25 16.31
C SER A 50 -9.62 13.74 16.16
N GLY A 51 -9.70 13.03 17.28
CA GLY A 51 -9.56 11.61 17.36
C GLY A 51 -10.42 10.81 16.38
N ASP A 52 -10.35 9.51 16.45
CA ASP A 52 -10.91 8.56 15.49
C ASP A 52 -12.40 8.83 15.16
N PRO A 53 -12.75 9.20 13.91
CA PRO A 53 -14.14 9.48 13.51
C PRO A 53 -15.02 8.22 13.45
N GLY A 54 -14.46 7.02 13.56
CA GLY A 54 -15.21 5.78 13.72
C GLY A 54 -15.90 5.65 15.07
N LEU A 55 -15.50 6.45 16.06
CA LEU A 55 -16.14 6.51 17.36
C LEU A 55 -17.44 7.31 17.27
N LEU A 56 -18.56 6.61 17.45
CA LEU A 56 -19.89 7.23 17.49
C LEU A 56 -20.19 7.72 18.91
N ILE A 57 -19.52 8.80 19.32
CA ILE A 57 -19.51 9.35 20.69
C ILE A 57 -20.92 9.62 21.22
N THR A 58 -21.85 9.99 20.36
CA THR A 58 -23.25 10.30 20.72
C THR A 58 -24.12 9.06 20.84
N ARG A 59 -23.60 7.88 20.52
CA ARG A 59 -24.33 6.62 20.44
C ARG A 59 -23.79 5.61 21.45
N LYS A 60 -24.08 5.87 22.73
CA LYS A 60 -23.74 4.95 23.81
C LYS A 60 -24.56 3.69 23.70
N ILE A 61 -23.89 2.54 23.67
CA ILE A 61 -24.53 1.23 23.72
C ILE A 61 -24.73 0.80 25.18
N PHE A 62 -23.72 1.09 26.03
CA PHE A 62 -23.79 0.87 27.46
C PHE A 62 -23.95 2.18 28.23
N ASP A 63 -24.74 2.17 29.29
CA ASP A 63 -24.98 3.32 30.17
C ASP A 63 -24.25 3.13 31.50
N PHE A 64 -22.98 3.53 31.52
CA PHE A 64 -22.13 3.38 32.70
C PHE A 64 -22.48 4.40 33.79
N SER A 65 -22.47 3.94 35.07
CA SER A 65 -22.74 4.75 36.26
C SER A 65 -21.46 5.15 37.01
N TYR A 66 -21.59 6.12 37.91
CA TYR A 66 -20.56 6.59 38.84
C TYR A 66 -21.05 6.58 40.29
N ASP A 67 -22.04 5.77 40.60
CA ASP A 67 -22.75 5.73 41.91
C ASP A 67 -21.83 5.27 43.04
N ASP A 68 -20.95 4.30 42.75
CA ASP A 68 -19.98 3.75 43.70
C ASP A 68 -18.75 4.67 43.91
N LYS A 69 -18.63 5.77 43.17
CA LYS A 69 -17.47 6.70 43.21
C LYS A 69 -16.15 5.98 43.08
N LYS A 70 -16.09 5.02 42.16
CA LYS A 70 -14.94 4.15 41.95
C LYS A 70 -13.73 4.93 41.43
N MET A 71 -12.56 4.50 41.87
CA MET A 71 -11.30 5.11 41.48
C MET A 71 -10.49 4.13 40.64
N SER A 72 -9.57 4.68 39.82
CA SER A 72 -8.49 3.89 39.20
C SER A 72 -7.64 3.21 40.26
N LEU A 73 -6.92 2.15 39.89
CA LEU A 73 -6.11 1.35 40.82
C LEU A 73 -5.07 2.17 41.60
N ASP A 74 -4.59 3.26 41.03
CA ASP A 74 -3.65 4.21 41.68
C ASP A 74 -4.34 5.40 42.37
N GLY A 75 -5.68 5.45 42.37
CA GLY A 75 -6.47 6.48 43.05
C GLY A 75 -6.44 7.86 42.37
N ARG A 76 -5.95 8.00 41.15
CA ARG A 76 -5.81 9.29 40.47
C ARG A 76 -7.05 9.72 39.69
N TYR A 77 -7.79 8.76 39.17
CA TYR A 77 -8.92 9.02 38.28
C TYR A 77 -10.20 8.44 38.84
N THR A 78 -11.28 9.18 38.71
CA THR A 78 -12.63 8.63 38.90
C THR A 78 -13.01 7.85 37.65
N VAL A 79 -13.44 6.61 37.81
CA VAL A 79 -13.80 5.72 36.69
C VAL A 79 -15.25 5.22 36.87
N PRO A 80 -15.94 4.89 35.77
CA PRO A 80 -17.28 4.29 35.88
C PRO A 80 -17.25 3.00 36.71
N ASP A 81 -18.37 2.70 37.36
CA ASP A 81 -18.51 1.52 38.25
C ASP A 81 -18.22 0.21 37.52
N GLN A 82 -18.56 0.16 36.21
CA GLN A 82 -18.37 -0.98 35.33
C GLN A 82 -17.01 -1.05 34.67
N VAL A 83 -16.11 -0.08 34.92
CA VAL A 83 -14.81 0.04 34.28
C VAL A 83 -13.68 -0.25 35.25
N ILE A 84 -12.64 -0.92 34.78
CA ILE A 84 -11.35 -1.05 35.47
C ILE A 84 -10.33 -0.23 34.69
N MET A 85 -9.59 0.61 35.38
CA MET A 85 -8.51 1.41 34.79
C MET A 85 -7.22 1.21 35.59
N SER A 86 -6.17 0.81 34.88
CA SER A 86 -4.79 0.90 35.37
C SER A 86 -4.16 2.19 34.82
N SER A 87 -3.56 2.99 35.68
CA SER A 87 -2.89 4.22 35.29
C SER A 87 -1.38 4.13 35.60
N ARG A 88 -0.59 4.95 34.91
CA ARG A 88 0.87 5.03 35.07
C ARG A 88 1.27 6.40 35.61
N GLU A 89 2.18 6.43 36.56
CA GLU A 89 2.62 7.67 37.20
C GLU A 89 3.36 8.61 36.28
N SER A 90 4.10 8.04 35.34
CA SER A 90 4.86 8.82 34.35
C SER A 90 4.83 8.14 33.00
N CYS A 91 4.76 8.97 32.00
CA CYS A 91 4.92 8.54 30.63
C CYS A 91 6.39 8.28 30.30
N ARG A 92 6.67 7.10 29.75
CA ARG A 92 7.92 6.84 29.02
C ARG A 92 7.58 6.85 27.53
N PRO A 93 8.10 7.85 26.77
CA PRO A 93 7.88 7.86 25.33
C PRO A 93 8.39 6.57 24.70
N SER A 94 7.57 5.96 23.87
CA SER A 94 7.95 4.85 23.01
C SER A 94 7.96 5.34 21.58
N VAL A 95 9.04 5.08 20.86
CA VAL A 95 9.16 5.43 19.45
C VAL A 95 9.12 4.14 18.63
N THR A 96 8.23 4.10 17.66
CA THR A 96 8.14 3.02 16.67
C THR A 96 8.18 3.59 15.27
N THR A 97 8.58 2.79 14.31
CA THR A 97 8.63 3.18 12.90
C THR A 97 7.79 2.25 12.05
N ALA A 98 7.12 2.79 11.05
CA ALA A 98 6.37 2.04 10.07
C ALA A 98 6.74 2.48 8.65
N VAL A 99 6.66 1.55 7.70
CA VAL A 99 6.84 1.83 6.26
C VAL A 99 5.68 1.20 5.52
N PHE A 100 5.03 1.97 4.67
CA PHE A 100 3.96 1.45 3.82
C PHE A 100 3.98 2.05 2.42
N GLU A 101 3.68 1.21 1.45
CA GLU A 101 3.74 1.52 0.03
C GLU A 101 2.39 1.36 -0.68
N GLY A 102 1.39 0.89 0.05
CA GLY A 102 0.07 0.64 -0.51
C GLY A 102 -1.04 0.61 0.54
N THR A 103 -2.27 0.43 0.07
CA THR A 103 -3.44 0.49 0.96
C THR A 103 -3.51 -0.67 1.94
N LYS A 104 -3.01 -1.85 1.55
CA LYS A 104 -2.97 -3.00 2.47
C LYS A 104 -1.92 -2.83 3.55
N SER A 105 -0.70 -2.43 3.20
CA SER A 105 0.35 -2.19 4.19
C SER A 105 -0.03 -1.04 5.13
N TYR A 106 -0.66 0.02 4.63
CA TYR A 106 -1.21 1.08 5.47
C TYR A 106 -2.31 0.57 6.41
N GLN A 107 -3.27 -0.21 5.89
CA GLN A 107 -4.30 -0.83 6.72
C GLN A 107 -3.72 -1.73 7.81
N ASP A 108 -2.69 -2.52 7.47
CA ASP A 108 -2.04 -3.41 8.43
C ASP A 108 -1.35 -2.61 9.55
N GLU A 109 -0.77 -1.45 9.27
CA GLU A 109 -0.25 -0.55 10.32
C GLU A 109 -1.38 0.03 11.18
N LEU A 110 -2.51 0.45 10.60
CA LEU A 110 -3.67 0.93 11.36
C LEU A 110 -4.25 -0.16 12.29
N LYS A 111 -4.20 -1.43 11.89
CA LYS A 111 -4.65 -2.57 12.72
C LYS A 111 -3.85 -2.77 14.00
N HIS A 112 -2.65 -2.24 14.10
CA HIS A 112 -1.91 -2.24 15.37
C HIS A 112 -2.60 -1.39 16.44
N TYR A 113 -3.36 -0.40 16.02
CA TYR A 113 -4.09 0.50 16.93
C TYR A 113 -5.55 0.12 17.14
N VAL A 114 -6.13 -0.72 16.26
CA VAL A 114 -7.53 -1.15 16.36
C VAL A 114 -7.62 -2.65 16.17
N LYS A 115 -7.76 -3.37 17.27
CA LYS A 115 -7.88 -4.83 17.28
C LYS A 115 -9.32 -5.25 17.36
N GLN A 116 -9.73 -6.20 16.53
CA GLN A 116 -11.03 -6.84 16.58
C GLN A 116 -10.91 -8.16 17.35
N LEU A 117 -11.74 -8.34 18.37
CA LEU A 117 -11.76 -9.54 19.21
C LEU A 117 -12.85 -10.51 18.74
N GLY A 118 -12.62 -11.81 18.92
CA GLY A 118 -13.58 -12.87 18.58
C GLY A 118 -13.73 -13.08 17.07
N ASN A 119 -14.84 -13.73 16.67
CA ASN A 119 -15.14 -14.07 15.29
C ASN A 119 -15.73 -12.92 14.46
N SER A 120 -15.95 -11.76 15.07
CA SER A 120 -16.57 -10.60 14.44
C SER A 120 -15.66 -9.90 13.39
N GLY A 121 -14.37 -10.21 13.41
CA GLY A 121 -13.40 -9.59 12.50
C GLY A 121 -13.34 -10.18 11.08
N THR A 122 -13.94 -11.34 10.85
CA THR A 122 -13.75 -12.06 9.57
C THR A 122 -14.58 -11.49 8.42
N THR A 123 -15.77 -10.99 8.69
CA THR A 123 -16.73 -10.50 7.69
C THR A 123 -16.31 -9.19 7.01
N LEU A 124 -15.62 -8.32 7.74
CA LEU A 124 -15.18 -7.00 7.25
C LEU A 124 -13.67 -6.97 6.94
N SER A 125 -13.00 -8.13 6.98
CA SER A 125 -11.56 -8.23 6.72
C SER A 125 -11.19 -7.74 5.32
N GLY A 126 -10.23 -6.84 5.28
CA GLY A 126 -9.75 -6.18 4.07
C GLY A 126 -10.51 -4.90 3.69
N TYR A 127 -11.59 -4.57 4.41
CA TYR A 127 -12.35 -3.33 4.20
C TYR A 127 -12.19 -2.32 5.34
N GLU A 128 -11.52 -2.69 6.42
CA GLU A 128 -11.34 -1.82 7.58
C GLU A 128 -10.72 -0.48 7.16
N PHE A 129 -11.24 0.59 7.69
CA PHE A 129 -10.80 1.98 7.45
C PHE A 129 -11.03 2.51 6.03
N SER A 130 -11.47 1.68 5.07
CA SER A 130 -11.49 1.97 3.64
C SER A 130 -12.37 3.16 3.23
N LYS A 131 -13.27 3.59 4.09
CA LYS A 131 -14.14 4.77 3.91
C LYS A 131 -13.72 5.98 4.73
N SER A 132 -12.64 5.89 5.53
CA SER A 132 -12.09 7.05 6.21
C SER A 132 -11.44 8.02 5.22
N GLU A 133 -11.56 9.31 5.45
CA GLU A 133 -10.99 10.33 4.57
C GLU A 133 -9.46 10.19 4.46
N LYS A 134 -8.80 10.01 5.60
CA LYS A 134 -7.35 9.83 5.66
C LYS A 134 -6.89 8.61 4.85
N TYR A 135 -7.58 7.49 4.97
CA TYR A 135 -7.26 6.29 4.19
C TYR A 135 -7.42 6.54 2.69
N VAL A 136 -8.48 7.24 2.26
CA VAL A 136 -8.71 7.55 0.83
C VAL A 136 -7.60 8.44 0.28
N VAL A 137 -7.19 9.47 1.01
CA VAL A 137 -6.09 10.36 0.60
C VAL A 137 -4.76 9.60 0.52
N THR A 138 -4.46 8.77 1.52
CA THR A 138 -3.25 7.95 1.53
C THR A 138 -3.26 6.93 0.39
N SER A 139 -4.42 6.32 0.10
CA SER A 139 -4.60 5.41 -1.03
C SER A 139 -4.29 6.06 -2.37
N GLN A 140 -4.77 7.27 -2.59
CA GLN A 140 -4.46 8.02 -3.81
C GLN A 140 -2.97 8.32 -3.92
N SER A 141 -2.32 8.64 -2.82
CA SER A 141 -0.90 8.93 -2.80
C SER A 141 -0.04 7.71 -3.10
N THR A 142 -0.38 6.55 -2.54
CA THR A 142 0.37 5.30 -2.78
C THR A 142 0.07 4.68 -4.15
N ASN A 143 -1.20 4.62 -4.56
CA ASN A 143 -1.61 3.89 -5.76
C ASN A 143 -1.47 4.71 -7.05
N VAL A 144 -1.62 6.04 -6.98
CA VAL A 144 -1.58 6.91 -8.17
C VAL A 144 -0.25 7.63 -8.30
N ARG A 145 0.30 8.11 -7.17
CA ARG A 145 1.56 8.86 -7.16
C ARG A 145 2.77 8.00 -6.83
N HIS A 146 2.56 6.73 -6.51
CA HIS A 146 3.62 5.76 -6.17
C HIS A 146 4.54 6.25 -5.04
N HIS A 147 3.97 6.93 -4.04
CA HIS A 147 4.72 7.34 -2.86
C HIS A 147 4.85 6.19 -1.87
N VAL A 148 6.01 6.10 -1.23
CA VAL A 148 6.30 5.24 -0.10
C VAL A 148 6.42 6.11 1.14
N PHE A 149 5.73 5.73 2.20
CA PHE A 149 5.67 6.51 3.44
C PHE A 149 6.50 5.87 4.54
N PHE A 150 7.09 6.74 5.35
CA PHE A 150 7.77 6.41 6.59
C PHE A 150 7.13 7.20 7.72
N ASP A 151 6.63 6.48 8.73
CA ASP A 151 6.08 7.07 9.93
C ASP A 151 7.02 6.84 11.11
N GLU A 152 7.37 7.92 11.80
CA GLU A 152 7.93 7.89 13.15
C GLU A 152 6.81 8.19 14.14
N VAL A 153 6.43 7.19 14.93
CA VAL A 153 5.32 7.27 15.87
C VAL A 153 5.87 7.31 17.29
N THR A 154 5.66 8.43 17.97
CA THR A 154 5.96 8.60 19.39
C THR A 154 4.67 8.49 20.18
N THR A 155 4.60 7.54 21.09
CA THR A 155 3.45 7.34 21.98
C THR A 155 3.85 7.52 23.44
N CYS A 156 2.91 8.04 24.21
CA CYS A 156 3.02 8.19 25.64
C CYS A 156 1.76 7.61 26.30
N ASN A 157 1.86 6.42 26.85
CA ASN A 157 0.73 5.70 27.43
C ASN A 157 0.52 6.12 28.88
N PHE A 158 -0.64 6.70 29.20
CA PHE A 158 -1.05 7.11 30.54
C PHE A 158 -1.80 6.02 31.29
N GLY A 159 -2.38 5.05 30.61
CA GLY A 159 -3.09 3.96 31.23
C GLY A 159 -3.91 3.12 30.26
N ARG A 160 -4.53 2.09 30.79
CA ARG A 160 -5.39 1.16 30.08
C ARG A 160 -6.72 1.05 30.81
N ALA A 161 -7.80 1.13 30.08
CA ALA A 161 -9.14 1.02 30.62
C ALA A 161 -9.96 -0.02 29.83
N ARG A 162 -10.73 -0.83 30.56
CA ARG A 162 -11.67 -1.80 29.97
C ARG A 162 -12.94 -1.88 30.82
N TYR A 163 -14.06 -2.24 30.25
CA TYR A 163 -15.21 -2.59 31.04
C TYR A 163 -15.11 -4.02 31.58
N VAL A 164 -15.79 -4.26 32.70
CA VAL A 164 -15.79 -5.57 33.37
C VAL A 164 -16.91 -6.43 32.78
N THR A 165 -16.55 -7.31 31.83
CA THR A 165 -17.50 -8.14 31.09
C THR A 165 -18.39 -8.99 32.04
N GLU A 166 -17.83 -9.45 33.14
CA GLU A 166 -18.53 -10.27 34.11
C GLU A 166 -19.74 -9.54 34.76
N LEU A 167 -19.74 -8.21 34.73
CA LEU A 167 -20.88 -7.42 35.20
C LEU A 167 -22.03 -7.38 34.18
N ALA A 168 -21.78 -7.74 32.91
CA ALA A 168 -22.83 -7.86 31.90
C ALA A 168 -23.86 -8.95 32.27
N PHE A 169 -23.44 -9.96 33.03
CA PHE A 169 -24.31 -11.02 33.52
C PHE A 169 -25.15 -10.60 34.75
N THR A 170 -25.16 -9.32 35.06
CA THR A 170 -25.88 -8.77 36.21
C THR A 170 -26.72 -7.56 35.78
N ASP A 171 -27.65 -7.13 36.63
CA ASP A 171 -28.43 -5.91 36.46
C ASP A 171 -27.59 -4.60 36.57
N ARG A 172 -26.30 -4.73 36.86
CA ARG A 172 -25.35 -3.62 36.99
C ARG A 172 -24.72 -3.14 35.66
N PHE A 173 -25.11 -3.72 34.56
CA PHE A 173 -24.56 -3.38 33.23
C PHE A 173 -25.70 -3.01 32.26
N PRO A 174 -26.34 -1.85 32.43
CA PRO A 174 -27.50 -1.50 31.62
C PRO A 174 -27.11 -1.10 30.21
N LEU A 175 -27.87 -1.60 29.23
CA LEU A 175 -27.87 -1.05 27.87
C LEU A 175 -28.54 0.32 27.88
N SER A 176 -28.08 1.23 27.03
CA SER A 176 -28.72 2.53 26.87
C SER A 176 -30.12 2.39 26.30
N ARG A 177 -31.05 3.24 26.76
CA ARG A 177 -32.46 3.21 26.37
C ARG A 177 -32.66 3.33 24.86
N ASP A 178 -31.89 4.21 24.21
CA ASP A 178 -31.96 4.43 22.76
C ASP A 178 -31.49 3.20 21.97
N PHE A 179 -30.41 2.53 22.45
CA PHE A 179 -29.94 1.29 21.85
C PHE A 179 -31.00 0.17 22.02
N VAL A 180 -31.53 0.02 23.21
CA VAL A 180 -32.57 -0.99 23.50
C VAL A 180 -33.77 -0.80 22.57
N ALA A 181 -34.29 0.42 22.49
CA ALA A 181 -35.45 0.71 21.63
C ALA A 181 -35.13 0.39 20.14
N SER A 182 -33.95 0.78 19.66
CA SER A 182 -33.52 0.49 18.30
C SER A 182 -33.33 -1.00 18.04
N ALA A 183 -32.70 -1.72 18.98
CA ALA A 183 -32.46 -3.15 18.87
C ALA A 183 -33.77 -3.97 18.94
N CYS A 184 -34.69 -3.55 19.79
CA CYS A 184 -36.01 -4.19 19.90
C CYS A 184 -36.90 -3.93 18.68
N ALA A 185 -36.73 -2.78 18.00
CA ALA A 185 -37.45 -2.45 16.77
C ALA A 185 -36.95 -3.23 15.52
N LEU A 186 -35.76 -3.82 15.56
CA LEU A 186 -35.26 -4.61 14.43
C LEU A 186 -36.19 -5.78 14.11
N PRO A 187 -36.52 -6.02 12.84
CA PRO A 187 -37.36 -7.13 12.43
C PRO A 187 -36.64 -8.48 12.63
N THR A 188 -37.39 -9.51 12.98
CA THR A 188 -36.88 -10.89 13.12
C THR A 188 -36.62 -11.55 11.76
N THR A 189 -37.35 -11.12 10.73
CA THR A 189 -37.05 -11.45 9.33
C THR A 189 -36.02 -10.49 8.78
N PHE A 190 -35.04 -10.99 8.06
CA PHE A 190 -33.97 -10.15 7.51
C PHE A 190 -34.52 -9.08 6.57
N ASP A 191 -34.34 -7.83 6.95
CA ASP A 191 -34.56 -6.64 6.11
C ASP A 191 -33.26 -5.88 5.96
N LEU A 192 -32.71 -5.87 4.75
CA LEU A 192 -31.40 -5.28 4.49
C LEU A 192 -31.34 -3.80 4.88
N VAL A 193 -32.37 -3.03 4.55
CA VAL A 193 -32.38 -1.57 4.77
C VAL A 193 -32.42 -1.24 6.26
N GLU A 194 -33.26 -1.92 7.03
CA GLU A 194 -33.38 -1.67 8.47
C GLU A 194 -32.10 -2.08 9.22
N TYR A 195 -31.47 -3.20 8.83
CA TYR A 195 -30.21 -3.63 9.42
C TYR A 195 -29.03 -2.75 9.02
N MET A 196 -29.01 -2.21 7.78
CA MET A 196 -27.98 -1.24 7.37
C MET A 196 -28.12 0.07 8.12
N ARG A 197 -29.35 0.60 8.30
CA ARG A 197 -29.60 1.79 9.11
C ARG A 197 -29.19 1.59 10.57
N PHE A 198 -29.39 0.41 11.11
CA PHE A 198 -28.94 0.08 12.46
C PHE A 198 -27.42 0.12 12.57
N LEU A 199 -26.69 -0.49 11.62
CA LEU A 199 -25.23 -0.47 11.58
C LEU A 199 -24.68 0.95 11.35
N ASP A 200 -25.32 1.76 10.51
CA ASP A 200 -24.96 3.17 10.29
C ASP A 200 -25.16 4.01 11.55
N THR A 201 -26.16 3.65 12.36
CA THR A 201 -26.50 4.39 13.59
C THR A 201 -25.62 4.00 14.76
N TRP A 202 -25.39 2.70 14.94
CA TRP A 202 -24.76 2.15 16.15
C TRP A 202 -23.32 1.68 15.94
N GLY A 203 -22.89 1.59 14.69
CA GLY A 203 -21.58 1.05 14.32
C GLY A 203 -21.61 -0.45 14.06
N THR A 204 -20.47 -0.96 13.67
CA THR A 204 -20.24 -2.39 13.40
C THR A 204 -19.67 -3.13 14.62
N HIS A 205 -19.03 -2.38 15.51
CA HIS A 205 -18.33 -2.87 16.69
C HIS A 205 -18.60 -1.97 17.90
N ILE A 206 -18.15 -2.42 19.06
CA ILE A 206 -18.23 -1.73 20.35
C ILE A 206 -16.83 -1.67 20.94
N VAL A 207 -16.47 -0.53 21.50
CA VAL A 207 -15.18 -0.36 22.20
C VAL A 207 -15.24 -1.06 23.54
N SER A 208 -14.48 -2.14 23.71
CA SER A 208 -14.42 -2.93 24.94
C SER A 208 -13.25 -2.57 25.85
N GLU A 209 -12.13 -2.18 25.24
CA GLU A 209 -10.90 -1.83 25.94
C GLU A 209 -10.12 -0.78 25.15
N MET A 210 -9.34 0.07 25.82
CA MET A 210 -8.50 1.07 25.19
C MET A 210 -7.24 1.38 26.00
N ASP A 211 -6.16 1.69 25.30
CA ASP A 211 -5.03 2.42 25.86
C ASP A 211 -5.27 3.92 25.66
N ILE A 212 -4.93 4.73 26.66
CA ILE A 212 -5.10 6.19 26.61
C ILE A 212 -3.76 6.91 26.81
N GLY A 213 -3.61 8.03 26.14
CA GLY A 213 -2.37 8.81 26.24
C GLY A 213 -2.24 9.87 25.17
N THR A 214 -1.00 10.10 24.72
CA THR A 214 -0.69 11.01 23.62
C THR A 214 0.07 10.28 22.52
N LYS A 215 -0.15 10.67 21.28
CA LYS A 215 0.50 10.10 20.11
C LYS A 215 0.91 11.21 19.17
N THR A 216 2.16 11.19 18.71
CA THR A 216 2.64 12.04 17.63
C THR A 216 3.14 11.16 16.49
N ILE A 217 2.64 11.40 15.29
CA ILE A 217 3.05 10.75 14.06
C ILE A 217 3.76 11.80 13.21
N LYS A 218 5.02 11.57 12.87
CA LYS A 218 5.74 12.32 11.84
C LYS A 218 5.80 11.46 10.60
N ARG A 219 5.08 11.86 9.56
CA ARG A 219 5.01 11.15 8.29
C ARG A 219 5.89 11.82 7.26
N SER A 220 6.84 11.09 6.76
CA SER A 220 7.68 11.48 5.64
C SER A 220 7.41 10.57 4.44
N GLN A 221 7.78 11.02 3.25
CA GLN A 221 7.61 10.23 2.04
C GLN A 221 8.85 10.25 1.17
N THR A 222 8.94 9.24 0.33
CA THR A 222 9.86 9.18 -0.81
C THR A 222 9.12 8.64 -2.03
N ASP A 223 9.73 8.74 -3.21
CA ASP A 223 9.19 8.13 -4.41
C ASP A 223 9.71 6.69 -4.58
N TYR A 224 9.02 5.92 -5.41
CA TYR A 224 9.38 4.53 -5.68
C TYR A 224 10.72 4.40 -6.42
N LYS A 225 11.16 5.44 -7.17
CA LYS A 225 12.47 5.45 -7.82
C LYS A 225 13.61 5.47 -6.81
N THR A 226 13.44 6.21 -5.73
CA THR A 226 14.39 6.22 -4.60
C THR A 226 14.46 4.84 -3.94
N LEU A 227 13.32 4.17 -3.77
CA LEU A 227 13.27 2.80 -3.28
C LEU A 227 14.07 1.84 -4.17
N VAL A 228 13.87 1.92 -5.50
CA VAL A 228 14.59 1.07 -6.47
C VAL A 228 16.10 1.35 -6.43
N LYS A 229 16.50 2.62 -6.33
CA LYS A 229 17.94 2.97 -6.17
C LYS A 229 18.53 2.37 -4.89
N PHE A 230 17.80 2.45 -3.79
CA PHE A 230 18.23 1.84 -2.52
C PHE A 230 18.35 0.32 -2.63
N ALA A 231 17.36 -0.36 -3.22
CA ALA A 231 17.41 -1.80 -3.47
C ALA A 231 18.63 -2.18 -4.32
N ARG A 232 18.94 -1.38 -5.35
CA ARG A 232 20.13 -1.55 -6.19
C ARG A 232 21.41 -1.44 -5.38
N THR A 233 21.58 -0.40 -4.56
CA THR A 233 22.78 -0.24 -3.72
C THR A 233 22.99 -1.43 -2.79
N ILE A 234 21.90 -1.98 -2.24
CA ILE A 234 21.94 -3.19 -1.41
C ILE A 234 22.41 -4.39 -2.25
N ALA A 235 21.82 -4.61 -3.43
CA ALA A 235 22.17 -5.72 -4.31
C ALA A 235 23.65 -5.67 -4.72
N GLU A 236 24.14 -4.49 -5.10
CA GLU A 236 25.54 -4.27 -5.46
C GLU A 236 26.50 -4.60 -4.30
N HIS A 237 26.15 -4.20 -3.08
CA HIS A 237 26.96 -4.49 -1.90
C HIS A 237 27.10 -5.99 -1.63
N TYR A 238 25.98 -6.73 -1.70
CA TYR A 238 25.98 -8.17 -1.50
C TYR A 238 26.65 -8.92 -2.63
N SER A 239 26.40 -8.54 -3.88
CA SER A 239 27.07 -9.13 -5.05
C SER A 239 28.57 -8.94 -5.02
N ALA A 240 29.07 -7.78 -4.60
CA ALA A 240 30.51 -7.52 -4.43
C ALA A 240 31.17 -8.41 -3.38
N ASN A 241 30.40 -8.90 -2.40
CA ASN A 241 30.85 -9.84 -1.37
C ASN A 241 30.61 -11.32 -1.74
N GLY A 242 30.05 -11.62 -2.91
CA GLY A 242 29.69 -12.97 -3.33
C GLY A 242 28.47 -13.54 -2.60
N GLU A 243 27.65 -12.68 -2.01
CA GLU A 243 26.44 -13.03 -1.29
C GLU A 243 25.20 -12.70 -2.14
N SER A 244 24.12 -13.43 -1.93
CA SER A 244 22.81 -13.15 -2.51
C SER A 244 21.87 -12.55 -1.47
N ILE A 245 20.91 -11.74 -1.92
CA ILE A 245 19.93 -11.09 -1.07
C ILE A 245 18.56 -11.11 -1.71
N SER A 246 17.52 -11.36 -0.88
CA SER A 246 16.14 -11.15 -1.28
C SER A 246 15.84 -9.66 -1.39
N LEU A 247 15.26 -9.26 -2.52
CA LEU A 247 14.82 -7.90 -2.81
C LEU A 247 13.28 -7.78 -2.84
N ASP A 248 12.56 -8.70 -2.17
CA ASP A 248 11.12 -8.57 -2.01
C ASP A 248 10.76 -7.35 -1.14
N MET A 249 9.53 -6.86 -1.32
CA MET A 249 9.07 -5.66 -0.59
C MET A 249 9.03 -5.83 0.93
N ALA A 250 8.84 -7.05 1.44
CA ALA A 250 8.82 -7.30 2.88
C ALA A 250 10.22 -7.11 3.48
N SER A 251 11.23 -7.68 2.83
CA SER A 251 12.65 -7.52 3.20
C SER A 251 13.08 -6.06 3.10
N LEU A 252 12.70 -5.38 2.02
CA LEU A 252 13.01 -3.96 1.83
C LEU A 252 12.36 -3.08 2.89
N ARG A 253 11.10 -3.29 3.24
CA ARG A 253 10.45 -2.55 4.34
C ARG A 253 11.19 -2.67 5.65
N GLY A 254 11.66 -3.88 5.98
CA GLY A 254 12.47 -4.10 7.18
C GLY A 254 13.73 -3.24 7.20
N ARG A 255 14.43 -3.11 6.08
CA ARG A 255 15.64 -2.29 5.94
C ARG A 255 15.33 -0.80 5.89
N LEU A 256 14.30 -0.39 5.18
CA LEU A 256 13.88 1.00 5.08
C LEU A 256 13.52 1.61 6.44
N ARG A 257 13.04 0.81 7.40
CA ARG A 257 12.77 1.27 8.77
C ARG A 257 14.04 1.78 9.49
N THR A 258 15.21 1.38 9.06
CA THR A 258 16.50 1.81 9.62
C THR A 258 17.18 2.92 8.81
N GLU A 259 16.55 3.38 7.73
CA GLU A 259 17.10 4.35 6.78
C GLU A 259 16.18 5.59 6.61
N PRO A 260 15.87 6.31 7.70
CA PRO A 260 14.94 7.44 7.65
C PRO A 260 15.41 8.57 6.72
N ALA A 261 16.72 8.65 6.45
CA ALA A 261 17.29 9.66 5.55
C ALA A 261 16.84 9.54 4.08
N LEU A 262 16.29 8.38 3.69
CA LEU A 262 15.71 8.19 2.35
C LEU A 262 14.34 8.90 2.20
N PHE A 263 13.72 9.30 3.32
CA PHE A 263 12.41 9.93 3.37
C PHE A 263 12.60 11.41 3.71
N ASP A 264 13.02 12.17 2.74
CA ASP A 264 13.43 13.57 2.89
C ASP A 264 12.29 14.59 2.84
N VAL A 265 11.11 14.16 2.39
CA VAL A 265 9.92 15.02 2.28
C VAL A 265 8.99 14.79 3.47
N LEU A 266 8.99 15.69 4.44
CA LEU A 266 8.01 15.70 5.53
C LEU A 266 6.62 16.05 4.96
N VAL A 267 5.67 15.12 5.10
CA VAL A 267 4.28 15.27 4.62
C VAL A 267 3.42 15.95 5.68
N GLU A 268 3.48 15.44 6.91
CA GLU A 268 2.65 15.93 8.01
C GLU A 268 3.25 15.57 9.37
N THR A 269 2.83 16.34 10.37
CA THR A 269 2.98 15.96 11.78
C THR A 269 1.60 16.00 12.41
N LEU A 270 1.13 14.85 12.88
CA LEU A 270 -0.15 14.69 13.57
C LEU A 270 0.12 14.46 15.05
N THR A 271 -0.52 15.26 15.91
CA THR A 271 -0.46 15.07 17.36
C THR A 271 -1.86 14.86 17.89
N LEU A 272 -2.07 13.75 18.61
CA LEU A 272 -3.31 13.39 19.29
C LEU A 272 -3.07 13.40 20.79
N GLY A 273 -3.94 14.15 21.49
CA GLY A 273 -3.87 14.31 22.94
C GLY A 273 -2.74 15.21 23.43
N ASP A 274 -2.84 15.59 24.68
CA ASP A 274 -1.82 16.34 25.43
C ASP A 274 -1.78 15.86 26.89
N ALA A 275 -0.97 16.49 27.74
CA ALA A 275 -0.83 16.12 29.13
C ALA A 275 -2.13 16.27 29.95
N THR A 276 -3.07 17.11 29.47
CA THR A 276 -4.35 17.39 30.15
C THR A 276 -5.53 16.66 29.53
N ARG A 277 -5.41 16.32 28.24
CA ARG A 277 -6.44 15.63 27.47
C ARG A 277 -5.84 14.42 26.76
N ALA A 278 -5.94 13.28 27.41
CA ALA A 278 -5.54 12.01 26.79
C ALA A 278 -6.51 11.64 25.68
N GLU A 279 -6.01 11.01 24.62
CA GLU A 279 -6.78 10.45 23.50
C GLU A 279 -6.58 8.93 23.43
N PRO A 280 -7.46 8.17 22.76
CA PRO A 280 -7.24 6.74 22.56
C PRO A 280 -5.96 6.50 21.74
N LEU A 281 -5.07 5.67 22.27
CA LEU A 281 -3.86 5.21 21.57
C LEU A 281 -4.13 3.93 20.79
N SER A 282 -4.92 3.04 21.39
CA SER A 282 -5.37 1.81 20.77
C SER A 282 -6.76 1.43 21.30
N LEU A 283 -7.51 0.70 20.47
CA LEU A 283 -8.85 0.21 20.76
C LEU A 283 -8.90 -1.31 20.62
N GLU A 284 -9.58 -1.98 21.51
CA GLU A 284 -10.01 -3.36 21.34
C GLU A 284 -11.54 -3.38 21.15
N LEU A 285 -11.98 -4.01 20.08
CA LEU A 285 -13.35 -3.97 19.60
C LEU A 285 -13.97 -5.38 19.67
N ILE A 286 -15.22 -5.46 20.14
CA ILE A 286 -16.08 -6.62 19.95
C ILE A 286 -17.13 -6.31 18.89
N GLY A 287 -17.59 -7.32 18.15
CA GLY A 287 -18.67 -7.13 17.17
C GLY A 287 -19.98 -6.72 17.81
N ILE A 288 -20.72 -5.81 17.18
CA ILE A 288 -22.01 -5.33 17.73
C ILE A 288 -23.02 -6.47 17.93
N GLY A 289 -22.91 -7.56 17.15
CA GLY A 289 -23.74 -8.75 17.33
C GLY A 289 -23.55 -9.46 18.67
N GLU A 290 -22.40 -9.26 19.35
CA GLU A 290 -22.16 -9.89 20.66
C GLU A 290 -23.11 -9.36 21.73
N VAL A 291 -23.54 -8.09 21.63
CA VAL A 291 -24.49 -7.49 22.59
C VAL A 291 -25.92 -8.06 22.43
N PHE A 292 -26.19 -8.82 21.38
CA PHE A 292 -27.45 -9.55 21.23
C PHE A 292 -27.41 -10.91 21.92
N ASP A 293 -26.36 -11.24 22.66
CA ASP A 293 -26.39 -12.37 23.59
C ASP A 293 -27.31 -12.04 24.76
N ILE A 294 -28.10 -13.04 25.18
CA ILE A 294 -29.09 -12.89 26.26
C ILE A 294 -28.49 -12.37 27.57
N ASP A 295 -27.21 -12.64 27.78
CA ASP A 295 -26.49 -12.23 28.98
C ASP A 295 -26.42 -10.71 29.15
N TYR A 296 -26.44 -9.94 28.07
CA TYR A 296 -26.51 -8.47 28.11
C TYR A 296 -27.94 -7.93 28.38
N TRP A 297 -28.97 -8.77 28.36
CA TRP A 297 -30.36 -8.37 28.44
C TRP A 297 -31.02 -8.73 29.78
N GLN A 298 -30.25 -8.79 30.87
CA GLN A 298 -30.75 -9.13 32.22
C GLN A 298 -31.84 -8.17 32.71
N LEU A 299 -31.95 -6.98 32.16
CA LEU A 299 -32.98 -5.97 32.46
C LEU A 299 -34.17 -6.01 31.50
N MET A 300 -34.39 -7.09 30.74
CA MET A 300 -35.45 -7.19 29.73
C MET A 300 -36.85 -6.85 30.29
N ASP A 301 -37.21 -7.37 31.45
CA ASP A 301 -38.50 -7.08 32.09
C ASP A 301 -38.69 -5.57 32.32
N ARG A 302 -37.64 -4.88 32.72
CA ARG A 302 -37.65 -3.43 32.85
C ARG A 302 -37.84 -2.74 31.51
N TYR A 303 -37.13 -3.16 30.47
CA TYR A 303 -37.24 -2.58 29.12
C TYR A 303 -38.64 -2.77 28.53
N VAL A 304 -39.26 -3.91 28.80
CA VAL A 304 -40.66 -4.17 28.42
C VAL A 304 -41.62 -3.27 29.21
N SER A 305 -41.44 -3.16 30.52
CA SER A 305 -42.31 -2.31 31.37
C SER A 305 -42.19 -0.82 31.02
N GLU A 306 -41.04 -0.37 30.53
CA GLU A 306 -40.81 0.98 30.07
C GLU A 306 -41.30 1.20 28.62
N GLY A 307 -41.78 0.17 27.93
CA GLY A 307 -42.28 0.24 26.57
C GLY A 307 -41.19 0.34 25.50
N LEU A 308 -39.94 0.01 25.82
CA LEU A 308 -38.83 0.03 24.91
C LEU A 308 -38.76 -1.24 24.05
N CYS A 309 -39.24 -2.36 24.60
CA CYS A 309 -39.31 -3.65 23.92
C CYS A 309 -40.73 -4.25 24.00
N PRO A 310 -41.15 -5.03 23.00
CA PRO A 310 -42.36 -5.83 23.10
C PRO A 310 -42.18 -6.97 24.12
N ALA A 311 -43.27 -7.48 24.67
CA ALA A 311 -43.27 -8.69 25.52
C ALA A 311 -42.71 -9.88 24.71
N GLY A 312 -41.82 -10.69 25.33
CA GLY A 312 -41.13 -11.80 24.63
C GLY A 312 -40.00 -11.32 23.67
N GLY A 313 -39.48 -10.10 23.86
CA GLY A 313 -38.41 -9.54 23.05
C GLY A 313 -37.10 -10.33 23.10
N ASP A 314 -36.84 -11.03 24.20
CA ASP A 314 -35.69 -11.91 24.42
C ASP A 314 -35.69 -13.16 23.53
N GLU A 315 -36.84 -13.73 23.20
CA GLU A 315 -36.95 -14.90 22.33
C GLU A 315 -36.41 -14.63 20.89
N ASN A 316 -36.31 -13.38 20.50
CA ASN A 316 -35.96 -12.95 19.17
C ASN A 316 -34.50 -12.50 19.03
N LEU A 317 -33.74 -12.38 20.11
CA LEU A 317 -32.36 -11.86 20.09
C LEU A 317 -31.43 -12.68 19.19
N ASN A 318 -31.50 -14.01 19.26
CA ASN A 318 -30.67 -14.89 18.41
C ASN A 318 -30.94 -14.71 16.90
N SER A 319 -32.23 -14.55 16.53
CA SER A 319 -32.57 -14.28 15.11
C SER A 319 -32.04 -12.94 14.64
N LYS A 320 -32.13 -11.91 15.48
CA LYS A 320 -31.58 -10.58 15.18
C LYS A 320 -30.06 -10.60 15.11
N ARG A 321 -29.37 -11.34 16.00
CA ARG A 321 -27.92 -11.57 15.95
C ARG A 321 -27.51 -12.21 14.64
N ALA A 322 -28.20 -13.26 14.19
CA ALA A 322 -27.92 -13.91 12.91
C ALA A 322 -28.12 -12.97 11.71
N ASN A 323 -29.17 -12.15 11.76
CA ASN A 323 -29.44 -11.14 10.74
C ASN A 323 -28.37 -10.03 10.71
N LEU A 324 -27.84 -9.63 11.87
CA LEU A 324 -26.72 -8.68 11.95
C LEU A 324 -25.46 -9.23 11.31
N VAL A 325 -25.12 -10.50 11.51
CA VAL A 325 -23.97 -11.14 10.85
C VAL A 325 -24.14 -11.07 9.33
N ARG A 326 -25.33 -11.42 8.83
CA ARG A 326 -25.66 -11.32 7.41
C ARG A 326 -25.60 -9.87 6.88
N ALA A 327 -26.04 -8.91 7.68
CA ALA A 327 -25.95 -7.49 7.33
C ALA A 327 -24.49 -7.03 7.25
N MET A 328 -23.65 -7.44 8.20
CA MET A 328 -22.22 -7.11 8.19
C MET A 328 -21.50 -7.66 6.94
N GLU A 329 -21.90 -8.82 6.43
CA GLU A 329 -21.37 -9.35 5.15
C GLU A 329 -21.68 -8.43 3.96
N ALA A 330 -22.87 -7.83 3.93
CA ALA A 330 -23.33 -6.94 2.87
C ALA A 330 -22.89 -5.48 3.08
N TYR A 331 -22.44 -5.11 4.28
CA TYR A 331 -22.16 -3.72 4.67
C TYR A 331 -21.10 -3.02 3.81
N PRO A 332 -19.97 -3.67 3.43
CA PRO A 332 -19.00 -3.06 2.52
C PRO A 332 -19.61 -2.73 1.16
N GLY A 333 -20.42 -3.62 0.60
CA GLY A 333 -21.12 -3.39 -0.67
C GLY A 333 -22.13 -2.24 -0.58
N TRP A 334 -22.85 -2.11 0.53
CA TRP A 334 -23.79 -1.03 0.80
C TRP A 334 -23.12 0.35 0.72
N HIS A 335 -21.89 0.46 1.23
CA HIS A 335 -21.10 1.68 1.21
C HIS A 335 -20.14 1.80 0.03
N ASN A 336 -20.18 0.91 -0.96
CA ASN A 336 -19.20 0.87 -2.06
C ASN A 336 -17.76 0.91 -1.54
N ALA A 337 -17.49 0.17 -0.47
CA ALA A 337 -16.16 0.05 0.09
C ALA A 337 -15.29 -0.83 -0.80
N GLN A 338 -14.02 -0.45 -0.97
CA GLN A 338 -13.05 -1.22 -1.72
C GLN A 338 -12.17 -2.01 -0.76
N LYS A 339 -11.86 -3.26 -1.12
CA LYS A 339 -10.84 -4.00 -0.37
C LYS A 339 -9.52 -3.27 -0.48
N SER A 340 -8.83 -3.20 0.66
CA SER A 340 -7.43 -2.80 0.64
C SER A 340 -6.64 -3.84 -0.17
N LEU A 341 -6.05 -3.37 -1.20
CA LEU A 341 -5.08 -4.11 -1.97
C LEU A 341 -3.73 -3.49 -1.64
N ASN A 342 -2.71 -4.31 -1.40
CA ASN A 342 -1.42 -3.81 -1.79
C ASN A 342 -1.58 -3.47 -3.26
N PRO A 343 -0.97 -2.37 -3.74
CA PRO A 343 -0.82 -2.29 -5.16
C PRO A 343 -0.32 -3.68 -5.56
N VAL A 344 -1.02 -4.30 -6.47
CA VAL A 344 -0.61 -5.60 -7.04
C VAL A 344 0.57 -5.36 -7.95
N VAL A 345 1.15 -4.29 -7.76
CA VAL A 345 2.50 -4.09 -8.06
C VAL A 345 3.30 -4.68 -6.90
N GLN A 346 3.32 -5.92 -6.93
CA GLN A 346 4.63 -6.55 -7.07
C GLN A 346 5.23 -6.02 -8.37
N THR A 347 5.58 -4.74 -8.42
CA THR A 347 6.54 -4.24 -9.37
C THR A 347 7.74 -5.10 -9.12
N ALA A 348 8.04 -5.94 -10.08
CA ALA A 348 9.29 -6.65 -10.04
C ALA A 348 10.35 -5.57 -9.82
N ILE A 349 10.92 -5.49 -8.63
CA ILE A 349 11.93 -4.49 -8.29
C ILE A 349 13.14 -4.72 -9.18
N THR A 350 13.28 -5.96 -9.63
CA THR A 350 14.31 -6.42 -10.55
C THR A 350 13.71 -6.86 -11.88
N TRP A 351 14.41 -6.57 -12.95
CA TRP A 351 14.13 -7.11 -14.26
C TRP A 351 14.33 -8.63 -14.28
N PRO A 352 13.55 -9.38 -15.09
CA PRO A 352 13.61 -10.83 -15.12
C PRO A 352 15.00 -11.42 -15.34
N VAL A 353 15.16 -12.68 -14.92
CA VAL A 353 16.39 -13.44 -15.04
C VAL A 353 16.84 -13.59 -16.51
N GLY A 354 18.15 -13.71 -16.71
CA GLY A 354 18.76 -13.84 -18.02
C GLY A 354 19.53 -12.60 -18.46
N THR A 355 20.24 -12.76 -19.56
CA THR A 355 20.94 -11.68 -20.26
C THR A 355 20.18 -11.31 -21.53
N TYR A 356 19.95 -10.02 -21.76
CA TYR A 356 19.17 -9.50 -22.88
C TYR A 356 19.40 -8.00 -23.06
N SER A 357 18.85 -7.43 -24.11
CA SER A 357 18.86 -5.99 -24.29
C SER A 357 17.46 -5.45 -24.63
N LEU A 358 17.23 -4.20 -24.27
CA LEU A 358 16.02 -3.44 -24.59
C LEU A 358 16.36 -2.23 -25.45
N PRO A 359 15.42 -1.75 -26.29
CA PRO A 359 15.57 -0.44 -26.92
C PRO A 359 15.64 0.66 -25.86
N MET A 360 16.52 1.64 -26.07
CA MET A 360 16.66 2.78 -25.18
C MET A 360 15.57 3.82 -25.47
N THR A 361 14.97 4.36 -24.40
CA THR A 361 13.98 5.45 -24.53
C THR A 361 14.62 6.81 -24.60
N ASN A 362 13.94 7.79 -25.19
CA ASN A 362 14.41 9.19 -25.24
C ASN A 362 14.15 9.95 -23.91
N GLY A 363 13.63 9.29 -22.89
CA GLY A 363 13.40 9.85 -21.55
C GLY A 363 14.71 10.20 -20.83
N MET A 364 14.60 10.94 -19.72
CA MET A 364 15.77 11.46 -18.97
C MET A 364 16.72 10.37 -18.48
N SER A 365 16.24 9.16 -18.21
CA SER A 365 17.06 8.04 -17.77
C SER A 365 17.61 7.18 -18.89
N GLY A 366 17.03 7.26 -20.10
CA GLY A 366 17.39 6.42 -21.25
C GLY A 366 17.07 4.95 -21.05
N CYS A 367 17.77 4.27 -20.14
CA CYS A 367 17.48 2.92 -19.71
C CYS A 367 16.56 2.92 -18.47
N PRO A 368 15.64 1.95 -18.33
CA PRO A 368 14.75 1.89 -17.18
C PRO A 368 15.51 1.59 -15.89
N ASN A 369 15.00 2.05 -14.75
CA ASN A 369 15.59 1.74 -13.44
C ASN A 369 15.64 0.22 -13.19
N SER A 370 16.68 -0.20 -12.51
CA SER A 370 16.90 -1.61 -12.17
C SER A 370 17.79 -1.73 -10.94
N ALA A 371 17.79 -2.91 -10.32
CA ALA A 371 18.70 -3.28 -9.25
C ALA A 371 20.13 -3.64 -9.76
N PHE A 372 20.41 -3.42 -11.02
CA PHE A 372 21.72 -3.63 -11.67
C PHE A 372 22.03 -2.48 -12.63
N PHE A 373 23.26 -2.43 -13.17
CA PHE A 373 23.65 -1.46 -14.17
C PHE A 373 23.40 -1.97 -15.58
N TRP A 374 22.56 -1.27 -16.35
CA TRP A 374 22.48 -1.48 -17.77
C TRP A 374 23.78 -1.03 -18.43
N GLN A 375 24.35 -1.91 -19.25
CA GLN A 375 25.44 -1.54 -20.16
C GLN A 375 24.83 -0.92 -21.41
N THR A 376 25.27 0.27 -21.76
CA THR A 376 24.73 0.95 -22.93
C THR A 376 25.56 0.68 -24.18
N GLY A 377 24.89 0.61 -25.31
CA GLY A 377 25.51 0.47 -26.61
C GLY A 377 24.75 1.22 -27.69
N ARG A 378 25.38 1.41 -28.82
CA ARG A 378 24.76 2.06 -29.99
C ARG A 378 25.27 1.48 -31.29
N ARG A 379 24.38 1.38 -32.27
CA ARG A 379 24.67 1.12 -33.69
C ARG A 379 24.16 2.29 -34.49
N PHE A 380 25.03 2.96 -35.21
CA PHE A 380 24.69 3.95 -36.24
C PHE A 380 24.64 3.22 -37.59
N GLN A 381 23.50 3.35 -38.28
CA GLN A 381 23.22 2.79 -39.59
C GLN A 381 23.12 3.94 -40.56
N ASP A 382 24.02 3.92 -41.56
CA ASP A 382 24.02 4.84 -42.70
C ASP A 382 23.07 4.25 -43.74
N THR A 383 21.85 4.75 -43.77
CA THR A 383 20.82 4.34 -44.73
C THR A 383 20.66 5.39 -45.84
N GLN A 384 21.74 6.08 -46.17
CA GLN A 384 21.71 7.17 -47.15
C GLN A 384 21.86 6.62 -48.56
N ASP A 385 20.75 6.57 -49.29
CA ASP A 385 20.71 6.36 -50.74
C ASP A 385 20.19 7.60 -51.50
N LEU A 386 19.91 7.42 -52.80
CA LEU A 386 19.37 8.48 -53.67
C LEU A 386 17.95 8.93 -53.30
N PHE A 387 17.18 8.12 -52.54
CA PHE A 387 15.79 8.36 -52.19
C PHE A 387 15.47 8.03 -50.70
N ALA A 388 16.44 8.21 -49.84
CA ALA A 388 16.36 7.89 -48.42
C ALA A 388 15.01 8.25 -47.77
N SER A 389 14.36 7.28 -47.18
CA SER A 389 12.98 7.39 -46.74
C SER A 389 12.68 6.78 -45.35
N ASN A 390 13.68 6.73 -44.46
CA ASN A 390 13.38 6.36 -43.06
C ASN A 390 12.16 7.13 -42.54
N ASP A 391 11.27 6.45 -41.84
CA ASP A 391 10.05 7.04 -41.30
C ASP A 391 9.71 6.45 -39.93
N TRP A 392 8.93 7.14 -39.12
CA TRP A 392 8.58 6.73 -37.78
C TRP A 392 7.23 7.27 -37.32
N SER A 393 6.66 6.65 -36.29
CA SER A 393 5.40 7.10 -35.67
C SER A 393 5.55 8.46 -34.97
N ASP A 394 4.47 9.21 -34.88
CA ASP A 394 4.37 10.40 -34.05
C ASP A 394 3.25 10.18 -33.00
N PRO A 395 3.58 10.06 -31.69
CA PRO A 395 4.92 10.22 -31.08
C PRO A 395 5.87 9.06 -31.35
N CYS A 396 7.19 9.32 -31.21
CA CYS A 396 8.25 8.33 -31.20
C CYS A 396 9.16 8.57 -29.99
N HIS A 397 9.21 7.59 -29.08
CA HIS A 397 9.98 7.69 -27.83
C HIS A 397 11.30 6.91 -27.87
N LEU A 398 11.70 6.39 -29.02
CA LEU A 398 13.01 5.78 -29.20
C LEU A 398 14.13 6.82 -29.04
N MET A 399 15.24 6.42 -28.40
CA MET A 399 16.43 7.26 -28.33
C MET A 399 17.10 7.35 -29.72
N GLY A 400 17.22 8.56 -30.25
CA GLY A 400 17.93 8.86 -31.48
C GLY A 400 19.42 9.14 -31.28
N PRO A 401 20.04 9.80 -32.26
CA PRO A 401 19.44 10.53 -33.39
C PRO A 401 18.92 9.63 -34.51
N TYR A 402 17.86 10.05 -35.16
CA TYR A 402 17.38 9.45 -36.40
C TYR A 402 16.89 10.53 -37.34
N ALA A 403 17.08 10.27 -38.62
CA ALA A 403 16.74 11.15 -39.73
C ALA A 403 16.28 10.30 -40.91
N ARG A 404 15.80 10.92 -41.97
CA ARG A 404 15.36 10.21 -43.18
C ARG A 404 16.44 9.36 -43.85
N ASN A 405 17.70 9.68 -43.61
CA ASN A 405 18.86 9.07 -44.25
C ASN A 405 19.80 8.34 -43.28
N ASN A 406 19.56 8.40 -41.99
CA ASN A 406 20.44 7.77 -41.01
C ASN A 406 19.66 7.43 -39.71
N VAL A 407 20.05 6.34 -39.07
CA VAL A 407 19.41 5.89 -37.82
C VAL A 407 20.46 5.46 -36.80
N GLN A 408 20.37 5.94 -35.58
CA GLN A 408 21.13 5.38 -34.48
C GLN A 408 20.19 4.59 -33.56
N GLN A 409 20.38 3.29 -33.52
CA GLN A 409 19.77 2.44 -32.52
C GLN A 409 20.60 2.48 -31.23
N ASN A 410 19.91 2.69 -30.08
CA ASN A 410 20.54 2.71 -28.76
C ASN A 410 19.97 1.60 -27.90
N PHE A 411 20.83 0.95 -27.12
CA PHE A 411 20.51 -0.29 -26.40
C PHE A 411 20.82 -0.17 -24.92
N CYS A 412 19.96 -0.79 -24.13
CA CYS A 412 20.15 -1.06 -22.70
C CYS A 412 20.38 -2.56 -22.51
N SER A 413 21.59 -2.99 -22.26
CA SER A 413 21.97 -4.40 -22.18
C SER A 413 22.19 -4.86 -20.73
N LYS A 414 21.47 -5.91 -20.33
CA LYS A 414 21.71 -6.65 -19.10
C LYS A 414 22.69 -7.77 -19.39
N THR A 415 23.88 -7.69 -18.78
CA THR A 415 24.98 -8.64 -19.02
C THR A 415 25.12 -9.72 -17.96
N ASP A 416 24.54 -9.51 -16.77
CA ASP A 416 24.53 -10.47 -15.69
C ASP A 416 23.20 -11.21 -15.67
N ALA A 417 23.25 -12.54 -15.68
CA ALA A 417 22.04 -13.38 -15.76
C ALA A 417 21.18 -13.30 -14.49
N VAL A 418 21.83 -13.28 -13.32
CA VAL A 418 21.20 -13.24 -12.00
C VAL A 418 21.81 -12.11 -11.20
N VAL A 419 20.94 -11.27 -10.62
CA VAL A 419 21.35 -10.16 -9.74
C VAL A 419 21.24 -10.54 -8.27
N SER A 420 20.24 -11.38 -7.91
CA SER A 420 20.05 -11.95 -6.57
C SER A 420 19.41 -13.33 -6.68
N GLU A 421 19.88 -14.28 -5.86
CA GLU A 421 19.23 -15.60 -5.81
C GLU A 421 17.88 -15.52 -5.10
N GLY A 422 16.89 -16.22 -5.63
CA GLY A 422 15.59 -16.46 -5.00
C GLY A 422 14.47 -15.49 -5.34
N ASP A 423 14.77 -14.23 -5.75
CA ASP A 423 13.75 -13.20 -5.95
C ASP A 423 13.74 -12.57 -7.33
N THR A 424 14.63 -13.00 -8.23
CA THR A 424 14.61 -12.52 -9.61
C THR A 424 13.50 -13.24 -10.35
N PRO A 425 12.47 -12.54 -10.84
CA PRO A 425 11.36 -13.19 -11.52
C PRO A 425 11.82 -13.81 -12.85
N GLU A 426 11.15 -14.88 -13.26
CA GLU A 426 11.20 -15.36 -14.62
C GLU A 426 10.41 -14.40 -15.53
N TRP A 427 10.67 -14.43 -16.80
CA TRP A 427 9.83 -13.78 -17.78
C TRP A 427 8.47 -14.49 -17.84
N ASP A 428 7.38 -13.74 -17.71
CA ASP A 428 6.02 -14.30 -17.79
C ASP A 428 5.70 -14.81 -19.20
N ALA A 429 4.87 -15.85 -19.30
CA ALA A 429 4.31 -16.30 -20.57
C ALA A 429 3.53 -15.14 -21.24
N GLY A 430 3.69 -15.00 -22.55
CA GLY A 430 3.10 -13.89 -23.28
C GLY A 430 3.42 -13.93 -24.77
N GLU A 431 3.22 -12.78 -25.44
CA GLU A 431 3.45 -12.61 -26.87
C GLU A 431 4.26 -11.33 -27.13
N TYR A 432 5.58 -11.42 -27.00
CA TYR A 432 6.49 -10.27 -27.10
C TYR A 432 7.94 -10.69 -27.40
N CYS A 433 8.76 -9.73 -27.81
CA CYS A 433 10.18 -9.95 -28.05
C CYS A 433 11.06 -8.94 -27.32
N ILE A 434 12.31 -9.36 -27.10
CA ILE A 434 13.44 -8.56 -26.62
C ILE A 434 14.65 -8.81 -27.50
N PHE A 435 15.65 -7.96 -27.45
CA PHE A 435 16.93 -8.28 -28.09
C PHE A 435 17.66 -9.39 -27.36
N LYS A 436 18.28 -10.29 -28.12
CA LYS A 436 19.12 -11.35 -27.58
C LYS A 436 20.47 -10.80 -27.10
N LYS A 437 20.90 -11.23 -25.91
CA LYS A 437 22.26 -11.07 -25.40
C LYS A 437 22.68 -12.35 -24.69
N GLY A 438 23.62 -13.07 -25.26
CA GLY A 438 23.95 -14.42 -24.79
C GLY A 438 22.86 -15.46 -25.15
N SER A 439 22.34 -16.18 -24.18
CA SER A 439 21.26 -17.17 -24.39
C SER A 439 19.90 -16.52 -24.20
N CYS A 440 18.92 -16.86 -25.02
CA CYS A 440 17.54 -16.47 -24.76
C CYS A 440 17.06 -17.00 -23.39
N PRO A 441 16.34 -16.18 -22.61
CA PRO A 441 15.73 -16.64 -21.37
C PRO A 441 14.77 -17.83 -21.59
N SER A 442 14.45 -18.55 -20.51
CA SER A 442 13.50 -19.67 -20.55
C SER A 442 12.17 -19.25 -21.17
N GLY A 443 11.61 -20.09 -22.04
CA GLY A 443 10.35 -19.84 -22.74
C GLY A 443 10.47 -18.99 -24.01
N PHE A 444 11.63 -18.43 -24.32
CA PHE A 444 11.85 -17.68 -25.55
C PHE A 444 12.46 -18.53 -26.67
N SER A 445 12.06 -18.22 -27.89
CA SER A 445 12.63 -18.78 -29.11
C SER A 445 13.46 -17.71 -29.84
N GLU A 446 14.56 -18.14 -30.45
CA GLU A 446 15.49 -17.25 -31.16
C GLU A 446 15.03 -16.94 -32.57
N GLY A 447 15.29 -15.70 -33.00
CA GLY A 447 15.17 -15.25 -34.36
C GLY A 447 16.11 -14.09 -34.65
N TRP A 448 16.06 -13.58 -35.86
CA TRP A 448 16.94 -12.50 -36.30
C TRP A 448 16.29 -11.63 -37.38
N ILE A 449 16.75 -10.38 -37.49
CA ILE A 449 16.43 -9.44 -38.55
C ILE A 449 17.74 -8.88 -39.07
N LYS A 450 17.87 -8.79 -40.41
CA LYS A 450 19.03 -8.22 -41.13
C LYS A 450 18.57 -6.98 -41.88
N TRP A 451 19.25 -5.89 -41.69
CA TRP A 451 19.14 -4.68 -42.48
C TRP A 451 20.27 -4.65 -43.51
N ASP A 452 19.91 -4.39 -44.77
CA ASP A 452 20.86 -4.08 -45.81
C ASP A 452 21.13 -2.58 -45.77
N ASP A 453 22.16 -2.20 -45.04
CA ASP A 453 22.61 -0.83 -44.81
C ASP A 453 24.04 -0.63 -45.40
N GLN A 454 24.35 -1.38 -46.48
CA GLN A 454 25.61 -1.35 -47.18
C GLN A 454 25.53 -0.48 -48.45
N ASP A 455 26.24 0.68 -48.47
CA ASP A 455 26.50 1.42 -49.67
C ASP A 455 28.01 1.53 -49.98
N ALA A 456 28.36 2.24 -51.08
CA ALA A 456 29.74 2.38 -51.53
C ALA A 456 30.62 3.21 -50.59
N LEU A 457 30.05 4.02 -49.69
CA LEU A 457 30.75 4.91 -48.76
C LEU A 457 30.23 4.70 -47.32
N ASN A 458 29.90 3.46 -46.98
CA ASN A 458 29.27 3.06 -45.71
C ASN A 458 29.86 3.75 -44.46
N GLY A 459 29.06 4.55 -43.80
CA GLY A 459 29.37 5.29 -42.57
C GLY A 459 28.98 4.59 -41.29
N ASN A 460 28.60 3.32 -41.34
CA ASN A 460 28.16 2.52 -40.17
C ASN A 460 29.20 2.53 -39.06
N THR A 461 28.74 2.78 -37.84
CA THR A 461 29.59 2.77 -36.64
C THR A 461 28.90 2.07 -35.48
N GLN A 462 29.67 1.61 -34.50
CA GLN A 462 29.16 0.98 -33.30
C GLN A 462 30.03 1.29 -32.09
N SER A 463 29.42 1.29 -30.90
CA SER A 463 30.17 1.43 -29.66
C SER A 463 29.36 0.89 -28.46
N GLY A 464 30.06 0.56 -27.36
CA GLY A 464 29.46 0.03 -26.15
C GLY A 464 29.03 -1.42 -26.26
N VAL A 465 28.04 -1.83 -25.46
CA VAL A 465 27.54 -3.21 -25.40
C VAL A 465 26.27 -3.33 -26.23
N LEU A 466 26.37 -4.07 -27.34
CA LEU A 466 25.26 -4.30 -28.25
C LEU A 466 24.58 -5.63 -27.99
N PRO A 467 23.31 -5.82 -28.43
CA PRO A 467 22.70 -7.14 -28.59
C PRO A 467 23.61 -8.09 -29.40
N ASP A 468 23.35 -9.38 -29.32
CA ASP A 468 24.05 -10.32 -30.20
C ASP A 468 23.66 -10.03 -31.65
N GLY A 469 24.66 -10.03 -32.54
CA GLY A 469 24.46 -9.66 -33.92
C GLY A 469 25.72 -9.69 -34.73
N VAL A 470 25.59 -9.33 -36.01
CA VAL A 470 26.69 -9.04 -36.94
C VAL A 470 26.58 -7.55 -37.29
N TYR A 471 27.65 -6.81 -37.08
CA TYR A 471 27.69 -5.37 -37.17
C TYR A 471 28.88 -4.97 -38.06
N ASP A 472 28.82 -5.35 -39.30
CA ASP A 472 29.85 -5.04 -40.31
C ASP A 472 29.32 -3.98 -41.30
N HIS A 473 29.38 -4.23 -42.59
CA HIS A 473 28.80 -3.38 -43.62
C HIS A 473 27.27 -3.34 -43.52
N ASN A 474 26.68 -4.47 -43.15
CA ASN A 474 25.26 -4.62 -42.87
C ASN A 474 25.01 -4.79 -41.36
N THR A 475 23.77 -4.70 -40.97
CA THR A 475 23.36 -4.91 -39.58
C THR A 475 22.48 -6.14 -39.48
N LEU A 476 22.86 -7.14 -38.63
CA LEU A 476 22.03 -8.25 -38.28
C LEU A 476 21.92 -8.31 -36.76
N ILE A 477 20.70 -8.34 -36.22
CA ILE A 477 20.44 -8.39 -34.77
C ILE A 477 19.61 -9.62 -34.47
N TYR A 478 19.99 -10.36 -33.39
CA TYR A 478 19.22 -11.48 -32.88
C TYR A 478 18.21 -11.03 -31.84
N TYR A 479 17.08 -11.75 -31.80
CA TYR A 479 15.97 -11.52 -30.92
C TYR A 479 15.62 -12.79 -30.15
N CYS A 480 14.99 -12.61 -29.00
CA CYS A 480 14.34 -13.65 -28.24
C CYS A 480 12.85 -13.30 -28.16
N CYS A 481 11.96 -14.18 -28.61
CA CYS A 481 10.52 -13.93 -28.63
C CYS A 481 9.75 -15.05 -27.92
N ARG A 482 8.65 -14.68 -27.25
CA ARG A 482 7.65 -15.58 -26.67
C ARG A 482 6.36 -15.55 -27.47
N GLU A 483 5.67 -16.69 -27.50
CA GLU A 483 4.37 -16.90 -28.17
C GLU A 483 3.53 -17.91 -27.37
N ASP A 484 3.74 -17.99 -26.05
CA ASP A 484 3.18 -19.02 -25.17
C ASP A 484 2.13 -18.50 -24.20
N GLY A 485 1.65 -17.28 -24.41
CA GLY A 485 0.62 -16.62 -23.61
C GLY A 485 -0.28 -15.70 -24.43
N ASP A 486 -1.31 -15.15 -23.77
CA ASP A 486 -2.25 -14.22 -24.37
C ASP A 486 -1.75 -12.79 -24.17
N PRO A 487 -1.55 -11.98 -25.24
CA PRO A 487 -1.04 -10.62 -25.13
C PRO A 487 -1.94 -9.67 -24.31
N ILE A 488 -3.24 -9.96 -24.15
CA ILE A 488 -4.11 -9.15 -23.29
C ILE A 488 -4.03 -9.52 -21.81
N THR A 489 -3.40 -10.66 -21.47
CA THR A 489 -3.10 -11.02 -20.08
C THR A 489 -1.86 -10.27 -19.62
N PRO A 490 -1.96 -9.35 -18.63
CA PRO A 490 -0.83 -8.53 -18.24
C PRO A 490 0.32 -9.33 -17.63
N ILE A 491 1.54 -9.10 -18.12
CA ILE A 491 2.78 -9.63 -17.55
C ILE A 491 3.34 -8.68 -16.48
N LEU A 492 4.17 -9.21 -15.58
CA LEU A 492 4.81 -8.45 -14.50
C LEU A 492 6.21 -8.00 -14.89
N LEU A 493 6.41 -6.69 -15.02
CA LEU A 493 7.72 -6.06 -15.25
C LEU A 493 7.88 -4.82 -14.36
N PRO A 494 9.11 -4.30 -14.14
CA PRO A 494 9.33 -3.04 -13.44
C PRO A 494 8.60 -1.88 -14.12
N THR A 495 7.81 -1.10 -13.36
CA THR A 495 6.91 -0.05 -13.86
C THR A 495 7.32 1.37 -13.48
N GLN A 496 8.55 1.57 -12.98
CA GLN A 496 9.00 2.88 -12.47
C GLN A 496 9.43 3.84 -13.55
N ASP A 497 9.92 3.32 -14.66
CA ASP A 497 10.37 4.08 -15.81
C ASP A 497 9.82 3.50 -17.10
N PRO A 498 9.63 4.32 -18.12
CA PRO A 498 9.24 3.86 -19.45
C PRO A 498 10.26 2.90 -20.05
N PHE A 499 9.78 1.95 -20.83
CA PHE A 499 10.60 1.00 -21.57
C PHE A 499 9.90 0.52 -22.84
N PHE A 500 10.63 -0.24 -23.66
CA PHE A 500 10.09 -0.88 -24.85
C PHE A 500 10.16 -2.41 -24.76
N LEU A 501 9.13 -3.06 -25.27
CA LEU A 501 9.20 -4.42 -25.83
C LEU A 501 8.88 -4.35 -27.32
N PHE A 502 9.24 -5.40 -28.05
CA PHE A 502 8.82 -5.51 -29.44
C PHE A 502 7.48 -6.23 -29.55
N ARG A 503 6.63 -5.75 -30.44
CA ARG A 503 5.40 -6.43 -30.81
C ARG A 503 5.74 -7.71 -31.58
N LYS A 504 5.17 -8.85 -31.18
CA LYS A 504 5.44 -10.14 -31.83
C LYS A 504 4.49 -10.43 -33.00
N ASN A 505 3.20 -10.26 -32.78
CA ASN A 505 2.16 -10.49 -33.79
C ASN A 505 1.28 -9.23 -33.98
N ASP A 506 -0.02 -9.33 -33.69
CA ASP A 506 -0.99 -8.28 -34.06
C ASP A 506 -1.13 -7.16 -33.02
N VAL A 507 -0.84 -7.43 -31.74
CA VAL A 507 -1.04 -6.50 -30.64
C VAL A 507 0.14 -6.48 -29.69
N CYS A 508 0.32 -5.37 -28.99
CA CYS A 508 1.31 -5.25 -27.94
C CYS A 508 0.91 -6.05 -26.69
N GLN A 509 1.87 -6.72 -26.07
CA GLN A 509 1.69 -7.41 -24.78
C GLN A 509 1.27 -6.42 -23.72
N ALA A 510 0.21 -6.71 -22.98
CA ALA A 510 -0.16 -5.92 -21.81
C ALA A 510 0.87 -6.08 -20.68
N VAL A 511 1.24 -4.97 -20.02
CA VAL A 511 2.07 -4.96 -18.80
C VAL A 511 1.24 -4.42 -17.66
N GLN A 512 1.29 -5.10 -16.51
CA GLN A 512 0.48 -4.73 -15.35
C GLN A 512 0.83 -3.32 -14.87
N ALA A 513 -0.21 -2.53 -14.63
CA ALA A 513 -0.14 -1.14 -14.14
C ALA A 513 0.63 -0.15 -15.05
N MET A 514 0.80 -0.47 -16.33
CA MET A 514 1.33 0.48 -17.32
C MET A 514 0.32 0.77 -18.42
N SER A 515 0.33 2.00 -18.89
CA SER A 515 -0.25 2.37 -20.17
C SER A 515 0.72 2.03 -21.30
N LEU A 516 0.22 1.83 -22.51
CA LEU A 516 1.07 1.55 -23.66
C LEU A 516 0.66 2.37 -24.87
N ILE A 517 1.65 2.68 -25.70
CA ILE A 517 1.50 3.23 -27.04
C ILE A 517 2.24 2.31 -28.02
N GLU A 518 1.55 1.91 -29.08
CA GLU A 518 2.21 1.23 -30.18
C GLU A 518 2.92 2.26 -31.06
N GLU A 519 4.21 2.08 -31.23
CA GLU A 519 5.08 2.89 -32.08
C GLU A 519 5.71 2.03 -33.16
N TRP A 520 6.17 2.65 -34.19
CA TRP A 520 6.88 1.95 -35.25
C TRP A 520 8.03 2.79 -35.81
N PHE A 521 9.03 2.09 -36.32
CA PHE A 521 10.10 2.66 -37.08
C PHE A 521 10.26 1.89 -38.39
N LYS A 522 10.38 2.61 -39.52
CA LYS A 522 10.63 2.08 -40.84
C LYS A 522 12.07 2.45 -41.25
N TRP A 523 12.85 1.46 -41.49
CA TRP A 523 14.19 1.63 -42.09
C TRP A 523 14.05 1.54 -43.59
N ASP A 524 14.73 2.43 -44.26
CA ASP A 524 15.00 2.40 -45.69
C ASP A 524 16.15 1.43 -45.92
N GLY A 525 15.93 0.40 -46.71
CA GLY A 525 16.97 -0.55 -47.11
C GLY A 525 17.69 -0.08 -48.37
N GLU A 526 18.90 -0.54 -48.58
CA GLU A 526 19.66 -0.26 -49.79
C GLU A 526 19.04 -0.98 -51.00
N ASP A 527 18.62 -0.22 -52.02
CA ASP A 527 17.99 -0.70 -53.26
C ASP A 527 18.98 -1.43 -54.20
N ASN A 528 19.60 -2.51 -53.74
CA ASN A 528 20.47 -3.33 -54.57
C ASN A 528 19.73 -4.48 -55.25
N PHE A 529 19.55 -4.40 -56.54
CA PHE A 529 18.82 -5.36 -57.40
C PHE A 529 19.37 -6.81 -57.42
N VAL A 530 20.28 -7.21 -56.55
CA VAL A 530 21.03 -8.47 -56.71
C VAL A 530 21.01 -9.41 -55.52
N ASP A 531 20.47 -9.05 -54.35
CA ASP A 531 20.53 -9.94 -53.19
C ASP A 531 19.16 -10.55 -52.82
N PHE A 532 18.93 -11.81 -53.20
CA PHE A 532 17.78 -12.62 -52.83
C PHE A 532 17.92 -13.22 -51.43
N THR A 533 18.57 -12.55 -50.49
CA THR A 533 18.74 -13.07 -49.13
C THR A 533 17.48 -12.83 -48.29
N ARG A 534 17.20 -13.75 -47.38
CA ARG A 534 16.13 -13.56 -46.38
C ARG A 534 16.58 -12.47 -45.42
N TYR A 535 15.72 -11.48 -45.19
CA TYR A 535 15.98 -10.39 -44.26
C TYR A 535 15.59 -10.67 -42.83
N TYR A 536 14.90 -11.78 -42.54
CA TYR A 536 14.52 -12.23 -41.19
C TYR A 536 14.30 -13.72 -41.14
N GLY A 537 14.40 -14.30 -39.92
CA GLY A 537 14.19 -15.74 -39.72
C GLY A 537 14.09 -16.10 -38.25
N GLY A 538 13.57 -17.31 -37.97
CA GLY A 538 13.29 -17.76 -36.64
C GLY A 538 12.12 -17.01 -36.00
N SER A 539 12.07 -16.95 -34.65
CA SER A 539 11.07 -16.19 -33.93
C SER A 539 11.56 -14.75 -33.71
N HIS A 540 11.01 -13.81 -34.46
CA HIS A 540 11.44 -12.41 -34.52
C HIS A 540 10.25 -11.46 -34.26
N PRO A 541 10.47 -10.18 -33.94
CA PRO A 541 9.43 -9.16 -33.90
C PRO A 541 8.61 -9.11 -35.19
N TYR A 542 7.37 -8.63 -35.08
CA TYR A 542 6.56 -8.41 -36.27
C TYR A 542 7.24 -7.38 -37.20
N VAL A 543 7.42 -7.77 -38.43
CA VAL A 543 8.00 -6.95 -39.48
C VAL A 543 6.99 -6.83 -40.61
N ASP A 544 6.57 -5.61 -40.90
CA ASP A 544 5.88 -5.30 -42.16
C ASP A 544 6.93 -4.84 -43.15
N SER A 545 7.39 -5.75 -44.01
CA SER A 545 8.40 -5.46 -45.01
C SER A 545 7.76 -5.42 -46.40
N ARG A 546 8.07 -4.34 -47.11
CA ARG A 546 7.87 -4.27 -48.56
C ARG A 546 9.23 -4.07 -49.17
N ASP A 547 9.60 -5.01 -50.03
CA ASP A 547 10.94 -5.04 -50.62
C ASP A 547 12.04 -5.15 -49.53
N ASP A 548 13.03 -4.29 -49.51
CA ASP A 548 14.16 -4.30 -48.58
C ASP A 548 13.91 -3.43 -47.33
N ASP A 549 12.81 -2.69 -47.31
CA ASP A 549 12.40 -1.84 -46.19
C ASP A 549 11.80 -2.64 -45.03
N HIS A 550 12.25 -2.36 -43.84
CA HIS A 550 11.74 -2.98 -42.63
C HIS A 550 10.97 -1.99 -41.75
N LYS A 551 9.68 -2.25 -41.56
CA LYS A 551 8.89 -1.55 -40.58
C LYS A 551 8.70 -2.46 -39.37
N ILE A 552 9.31 -2.08 -38.23
CA ILE A 552 9.23 -2.82 -36.96
C ILE A 552 8.36 -2.06 -35.98
N TYR A 553 7.55 -2.80 -35.23
CA TYR A 553 6.63 -2.23 -34.24
C TYR A 553 7.16 -2.42 -32.82
N TYR A 554 7.03 -1.37 -32.04
CA TYR A 554 7.47 -1.25 -30.67
C TYR A 554 6.29 -0.98 -29.76
N CYS A 555 6.31 -1.56 -28.59
CA CYS A 555 5.36 -1.29 -27.54
C CYS A 555 6.04 -0.41 -26.51
N TYR A 556 5.67 0.86 -26.45
CA TYR A 556 6.17 1.81 -25.46
C TYR A 556 5.28 1.77 -24.23
N TYR A 557 5.86 1.46 -23.09
CA TYR A 557 5.17 1.39 -21.78
C TYR A 557 5.58 2.59 -20.93
N TYR A 558 4.55 3.23 -20.27
CA TYR A 558 4.75 4.45 -19.47
C TYR A 558 3.74 4.56 -18.30
#